data_a4ee64bec1e83b89c70d563566a04bcf
#
_entry.id   a4ee64bec1e83b89c70d563566a04bcf
#
_cell.length_a   1.000
_cell.length_b   1.000
_cell.length_c   1.000
_cell.angle_alpha   90.00
_cell.angle_beta   90.00
_cell.angle_gamma   90.00
#
_symmetry.space_group_name_H-M   'P 1'
#
loop_
_entity.id
_entity.type
_entity.pdbx_description
1 polymer ?
#
loop_
_entity_poly.entity_id
_entity_poly.type
_entity_poly.pdbx_seq_one_letter_code
_entity_poly.pdbx_strand_id
1 'polypeptide(L)'
;PKTGNEANADFCLIPDRPITKAEDDILNYSAEIEKLTKKLETLNLERSWSIGITSVWGGGKTSFLNLLEESMRKHKDFIVVKFNPRNSKNAESIQEDFFSVICSALKPYNSCFSRMFKDYMKALQLFDKENIINTIFNLRKIADKNSEKIKLDTALKLLNKKVTIFIDDFDRLLAEEVIEVFK
;
A
#
# COMPACT_ATOMS: atom_id res chain seq x y z
N PRO A 1 28.97 -22.12 -56.24
CA PRO A 1 29.16 -21.62 -54.89
C PRO A 1 27.92 -20.86 -54.45
N LYS A 2 27.15 -21.46 -53.57
CA LYS A 2 26.00 -20.84 -52.95
C LYS A 2 26.46 -20.35 -51.59
N THR A 3 26.62 -19.04 -51.48
CA THR A 3 26.84 -18.36 -50.20
C THR A 3 25.53 -18.40 -49.43
N GLY A 4 25.48 -19.21 -48.38
CA GLY A 4 24.40 -19.19 -47.41
C GLY A 4 24.49 -17.93 -46.58
N ASN A 5 23.46 -17.11 -46.63
CA ASN A 5 23.22 -16.08 -45.63
C ASN A 5 22.83 -16.78 -44.33
N GLU A 6 23.75 -16.92 -43.41
CA GLU A 6 23.42 -17.17 -42.01
C GLU A 6 22.76 -15.89 -41.45
N ALA A 7 21.44 -15.97 -41.27
CA ALA A 7 20.71 -14.98 -40.52
C ALA A 7 21.23 -15.04 -39.09
N ASN A 8 22.03 -14.05 -38.70
CA ASN A 8 22.33 -13.78 -37.30
C ASN A 8 21.01 -13.51 -36.60
N ALA A 9 20.50 -14.51 -35.89
CA ALA A 9 19.44 -14.30 -34.93
C ALA A 9 20.07 -13.47 -33.80
N ASP A 10 19.83 -12.15 -33.82
CA ASP A 10 20.13 -11.32 -32.69
C ASP A 10 19.35 -11.84 -31.49
N PHE A 11 20.04 -12.49 -30.59
CA PHE A 11 19.53 -12.92 -29.31
C PHE A 11 19.31 -11.67 -28.46
N CYS A 12 18.11 -11.11 -28.51
CA CYS A 12 17.72 -10.03 -27.62
C CYS A 12 17.40 -10.64 -26.24
N LEU A 13 18.32 -10.50 -25.30
CA LEU A 13 18.08 -10.83 -23.90
C LEU A 13 17.12 -9.79 -23.33
N ILE A 14 15.85 -10.17 -23.21
CA ILE A 14 14.85 -9.36 -22.51
C ILE A 14 15.09 -9.53 -21.01
N PRO A 15 15.44 -8.46 -20.26
CA PRO A 15 15.64 -8.56 -18.83
C PRO A 15 14.31 -8.92 -18.14
N ASP A 16 14.35 -9.91 -17.24
CA ASP A 16 13.22 -10.29 -16.39
C ASP A 16 12.97 -9.19 -15.33
N ARG A 17 12.33 -8.11 -15.75
CA ARG A 17 11.97 -6.98 -14.89
C ARG A 17 10.46 -6.77 -14.89
N PRO A 18 9.87 -6.44 -13.73
CA PRO A 18 8.47 -6.09 -13.67
C PRO A 18 8.15 -4.91 -14.60
N ILE A 19 7.07 -5.00 -15.33
CA ILE A 19 6.55 -3.93 -16.19
C ILE A 19 6.12 -2.76 -15.31
N THR A 20 6.43 -1.54 -15.73
CA THR A 20 6.09 -0.32 -14.98
C THR A 20 5.22 0.66 -15.77
N LYS A 21 5.12 0.48 -17.09
CA LYS A 21 4.37 1.37 -17.99
C LYS A 21 3.38 0.56 -18.83
N ALA A 22 2.21 1.17 -19.08
CA ALA A 22 1.18 0.55 -19.91
C ALA A 22 1.63 0.27 -21.35
N GLU A 23 2.62 1.02 -21.86
CA GLU A 23 3.20 0.83 -23.19
C GLU A 23 3.93 -0.52 -23.34
N ASP A 24 4.44 -1.06 -22.21
CA ASP A 24 5.19 -2.30 -22.15
C ASP A 24 4.29 -3.51 -21.79
N ASP A 25 2.96 -3.33 -21.76
CA ASP A 25 2.00 -4.35 -21.31
C ASP A 25 1.83 -5.50 -22.32
N ILE A 26 2.82 -6.39 -22.36
CA ILE A 26 2.77 -7.61 -23.18
C ILE A 26 1.82 -8.69 -22.62
N LEU A 27 1.41 -8.57 -21.37
CA LEU A 27 0.51 -9.50 -20.68
C LEU A 27 -0.96 -9.13 -20.85
N ASN A 28 -1.23 -8.00 -21.49
CA ASN A 28 -2.58 -7.47 -21.76
C ASN A 28 -3.45 -7.27 -20.51
N TYR A 29 -2.84 -6.77 -19.42
CA TYR A 29 -3.52 -6.45 -18.17
C TYR A 29 -4.36 -5.16 -18.24
N SER A 30 -4.08 -4.29 -19.21
CA SER A 30 -4.65 -2.94 -19.31
C SER A 30 -6.18 -2.92 -19.24
N ALA A 31 -6.85 -3.88 -19.91
CA ALA A 31 -8.32 -3.96 -19.89
C ALA A 31 -8.89 -4.32 -18.52
N GLU A 32 -8.23 -5.20 -17.78
CA GLU A 32 -8.62 -5.60 -16.42
C GLU A 32 -8.35 -4.48 -15.42
N ILE A 33 -7.21 -3.83 -15.56
CA ILE A 33 -6.80 -2.70 -14.74
C ILE A 33 -7.79 -1.53 -14.89
N GLU A 34 -8.21 -1.22 -16.11
CA GLU A 34 -9.19 -0.17 -16.34
C GLU A 34 -10.55 -0.49 -15.69
N LYS A 35 -11.02 -1.74 -15.80
CA LYS A 35 -12.24 -2.20 -15.13
C LYS A 35 -12.12 -2.10 -13.62
N LEU A 36 -10.99 -2.53 -13.06
CA LEU A 36 -10.73 -2.48 -11.62
C LEU A 36 -10.66 -1.03 -11.12
N THR A 37 -9.94 -0.16 -11.82
CA THR A 37 -9.84 1.26 -11.48
C THR A 37 -11.21 1.93 -11.46
N LYS A 38 -12.04 1.73 -12.50
CA LYS A 38 -13.41 2.22 -12.53
C LYS A 38 -14.27 1.71 -11.37
N LYS A 39 -14.11 0.43 -11.01
CA LYS A 39 -14.82 -0.15 -9.87
C LYS A 39 -14.37 0.50 -8.57
N LEU A 40 -13.07 0.74 -8.39
CA LEU A 40 -12.51 1.41 -7.23
C LEU A 40 -12.95 2.87 -7.11
N GLU A 41 -13.15 3.56 -8.24
CA GLU A 41 -13.72 4.91 -8.26
C GLU A 41 -15.15 4.97 -7.71
N THR A 42 -15.93 3.93 -7.92
CA THR A 42 -17.33 3.86 -7.46
C THR A 42 -17.50 3.33 -6.05
N LEU A 43 -16.45 2.81 -5.41
CA LEU A 43 -16.52 2.31 -4.05
C LEU A 43 -16.87 3.40 -3.04
N ASN A 44 -17.79 3.06 -2.14
CA ASN A 44 -18.14 3.95 -1.02
C ASN A 44 -16.97 4.02 -0.01
N LEU A 45 -16.63 5.24 0.40
CA LEU A 45 -15.54 5.53 1.36
C LEU A 45 -15.94 5.38 2.83
N GLU A 46 -17.16 4.96 3.13
CA GLU A 46 -17.60 4.74 4.51
C GLU A 46 -16.85 3.58 5.20
N ARG A 47 -16.26 2.70 4.40
CA ARG A 47 -15.53 1.52 4.88
C ARG A 47 -14.19 1.40 4.16
N SER A 48 -13.21 0.86 4.88
CA SER A 48 -11.95 0.41 4.27
C SER A 48 -12.17 -0.92 3.54
N TRP A 49 -11.48 -1.09 2.42
CA TRP A 49 -11.52 -2.30 1.61
C TRP A 49 -10.10 -2.85 1.46
N SER A 50 -9.97 -4.16 1.52
CA SER A 50 -8.73 -4.85 1.21
C SER A 50 -8.96 -5.75 0.00
N ILE A 51 -8.05 -5.70 -0.97
CA ILE A 51 -8.12 -6.50 -2.19
C ILE A 51 -6.83 -7.31 -2.28
N GLY A 52 -6.95 -8.62 -2.26
CA GLY A 52 -5.83 -9.53 -2.46
C GLY A 52 -5.65 -9.88 -3.94
N ILE A 53 -4.46 -9.68 -4.47
CA ILE A 53 -4.09 -10.10 -5.82
C ILE A 53 -3.24 -11.35 -5.70
N THR A 54 -3.75 -12.46 -6.21
CA THR A 54 -3.08 -13.77 -6.14
C THR A 54 -2.75 -14.27 -7.54
N SER A 55 -1.59 -14.86 -7.70
CA SER A 55 -1.20 -15.61 -8.89
C SER A 55 -0.11 -16.62 -8.55
N VAL A 56 0.20 -17.52 -9.44
CA VAL A 56 1.38 -18.38 -9.31
C VAL A 56 2.65 -17.53 -9.27
N TRP A 57 3.73 -18.09 -8.73
CA TRP A 57 5.01 -17.39 -8.73
C TRP A 57 5.48 -17.15 -10.17
N GLY A 58 6.01 -15.97 -10.46
CA GLY A 58 6.35 -15.55 -11.83
C GLY A 58 5.15 -15.09 -12.67
N GLY A 59 3.91 -15.15 -12.15
CA GLY A 59 2.68 -14.76 -12.85
C GLY A 59 2.42 -13.26 -12.97
N GLY A 60 3.45 -12.41 -12.83
CA GLY A 60 3.34 -10.98 -13.13
C GLY A 60 2.63 -10.12 -12.08
N LYS A 61 2.47 -10.58 -10.80
CA LYS A 61 1.81 -9.80 -9.73
C LYS A 61 2.36 -8.37 -9.60
N THR A 62 3.68 -8.23 -9.53
CA THR A 62 4.33 -6.92 -9.40
C THR A 62 4.10 -6.04 -10.63
N SER A 63 4.11 -6.63 -11.84
CA SER A 63 3.77 -5.91 -13.07
C SER A 63 2.33 -5.42 -13.05
N PHE A 64 1.38 -6.26 -12.65
CA PHE A 64 -0.03 -5.89 -12.50
C PHE A 64 -0.20 -4.75 -11.49
N LEU A 65 0.45 -4.85 -10.32
CA LEU A 65 0.41 -3.81 -9.29
C LEU A 65 1.00 -2.49 -9.78
N ASN A 66 2.12 -2.52 -10.49
CA ASN A 66 2.74 -1.31 -11.05
C ASN A 66 1.84 -0.63 -12.09
N LEU A 67 1.22 -1.40 -12.98
CA LEU A 67 0.31 -0.87 -13.98
C LEU A 67 -0.98 -0.32 -13.36
N LEU A 68 -1.51 -1.00 -12.34
CA LEU A 68 -2.67 -0.50 -11.57
C LEU A 68 -2.31 0.80 -10.83
N GLU A 69 -1.14 0.86 -10.21
CA GLU A 69 -0.62 2.06 -9.57
C GLU A 69 -0.52 3.22 -10.57
N GLU A 70 0.07 2.97 -11.75
CA GLU A 70 0.17 3.97 -12.81
C GLU A 70 -1.20 4.47 -13.26
N SER A 71 -2.14 3.55 -13.48
CA SER A 71 -3.52 3.89 -13.82
C SER A 71 -4.17 4.78 -12.77
N MET A 72 -4.10 4.39 -11.49
CA MET A 72 -4.73 5.15 -10.41
C MET A 72 -4.09 6.53 -10.20
N ARG A 73 -2.79 6.68 -10.42
CA ARG A 73 -2.10 7.99 -10.33
C ARG A 73 -2.57 9.00 -11.37
N LYS A 74 -3.16 8.55 -12.48
CA LYS A 74 -3.76 9.42 -13.52
C LYS A 74 -5.08 10.02 -13.06
N HIS A 75 -5.73 9.43 -12.04
CA HIS A 75 -7.01 9.88 -11.51
C HIS A 75 -6.82 10.77 -10.27
N LYS A 76 -7.40 11.97 -10.30
CA LYS A 76 -7.25 12.96 -9.22
C LYS A 76 -7.90 12.55 -7.90
N ASP A 77 -8.81 11.59 -7.94
CA ASP A 77 -9.58 11.14 -6.79
C ASP A 77 -8.80 10.18 -5.88
N PHE A 78 -7.67 9.67 -6.35
CA PHE A 78 -6.81 8.77 -5.58
C PHE A 78 -5.57 9.47 -5.03
N ILE A 79 -5.21 9.11 -3.80
CA ILE A 79 -3.89 9.31 -3.22
C ILE A 79 -3.24 7.95 -3.15
N VAL A 80 -2.24 7.73 -3.99
CA VAL A 80 -1.58 6.43 -4.13
C VAL A 80 -0.34 6.38 -3.26
N VAL A 81 -0.31 5.39 -2.37
CA VAL A 81 0.79 5.12 -1.44
C VAL A 81 1.35 3.74 -1.76
N LYS A 82 2.67 3.62 -1.83
CA LYS A 82 3.35 2.33 -1.97
C LYS A 82 4.12 2.03 -0.70
N PHE A 83 3.89 0.85 -0.14
CA PHE A 83 4.55 0.37 1.05
C PHE A 83 5.09 -1.03 0.81
N ASN A 84 6.36 -1.24 1.13
CA ASN A 84 6.97 -2.57 1.13
C ASN A 84 7.47 -2.87 2.54
N PRO A 85 6.77 -3.74 3.29
CA PRO A 85 7.11 -4.05 4.67
C PRO A 85 8.50 -4.69 4.82
N ARG A 86 9.04 -5.31 3.77
CA ARG A 86 10.41 -5.85 3.78
C ARG A 86 11.51 -4.79 3.90
N ASN A 87 11.20 -3.53 3.62
CA ASN A 87 12.14 -2.44 3.80
C ASN A 87 12.25 -2.00 5.27
N SER A 88 11.36 -2.49 6.13
CA SER A 88 11.41 -2.26 7.57
C SER A 88 12.56 -3.07 8.20
N LYS A 89 13.16 -2.53 9.24
CA LYS A 89 14.34 -3.15 9.89
C LYS A 89 14.00 -4.44 10.61
N ASN A 90 12.83 -4.50 11.21
CA ASN A 90 12.29 -5.63 11.96
C ASN A 90 10.74 -5.55 11.99
N ALA A 91 10.09 -6.59 12.48
CA ALA A 91 8.63 -6.66 12.60
C ALA A 91 8.06 -5.47 13.40
N GLU A 92 8.73 -5.07 14.49
CA GLU A 92 8.28 -3.99 15.38
C GLU A 92 8.28 -2.61 14.70
N SER A 93 9.16 -2.39 13.70
CA SER A 93 9.23 -1.11 12.96
C SER A 93 8.23 -1.00 11.80
N ILE A 94 7.59 -2.09 11.41
CA ILE A 94 6.68 -2.12 10.24
C ILE A 94 5.55 -1.08 10.39
N GLN A 95 4.94 -0.99 11.57
CA GLN A 95 3.84 -0.05 11.81
C GLN A 95 4.32 1.40 11.73
N GLU A 96 5.46 1.73 12.35
CA GLU A 96 6.02 3.08 12.31
C GLU A 96 6.37 3.50 10.88
N ASP A 97 7.00 2.61 10.13
CA ASP A 97 7.37 2.83 8.74
C ASP A 97 6.12 3.00 7.85
N PHE A 98 5.10 2.17 8.06
CA PHE A 98 3.82 2.27 7.38
C PHE A 98 3.17 3.64 7.57
N PHE A 99 3.02 4.08 8.81
CA PHE A 99 2.45 5.40 9.10
C PHE A 99 3.32 6.54 8.61
N SER A 100 4.65 6.40 8.64
CA SER A 100 5.59 7.38 8.10
C SER A 100 5.38 7.60 6.59
N VAL A 101 5.21 6.51 5.83
CA VAL A 101 4.95 6.56 4.39
C VAL A 101 3.61 7.23 4.09
N ILE A 102 2.55 6.87 4.83
CA ILE A 102 1.22 7.49 4.69
C ILE A 102 1.29 8.99 5.03
N CYS A 103 1.92 9.37 6.13
CA CYS A 103 2.09 10.77 6.52
C CYS A 103 2.78 11.58 5.42
N SER A 104 3.84 11.00 4.81
CA SER A 104 4.57 11.64 3.73
C SER A 104 3.70 11.87 2.50
N ALA A 105 2.86 10.89 2.15
CA ALA A 105 1.93 10.99 1.02
C ALA A 105 0.78 11.99 1.26
N LEU A 106 0.32 12.14 2.51
CA LEU A 106 -0.78 13.04 2.88
C LEU A 106 -0.33 14.46 3.20
N LYS A 107 0.96 14.67 3.50
CA LYS A 107 1.52 15.99 3.85
C LYS A 107 1.20 17.10 2.83
N PRO A 108 1.23 16.87 1.49
CA PRO A 108 0.88 17.90 0.51
C PRO A 108 -0.57 18.39 0.60
N TYR A 109 -1.48 17.57 1.15
CA TYR A 109 -2.90 17.89 1.27
C TYR A 109 -3.23 18.59 2.58
N ASN A 110 -2.57 18.19 3.67
CA ASN A 110 -2.73 18.81 4.98
C ASN A 110 -1.52 18.48 5.88
N SER A 111 -0.78 19.52 6.28
CA SER A 111 0.40 19.39 7.15
C SER A 111 0.09 18.84 8.56
N CYS A 112 -1.17 18.93 9.00
CA CYS A 112 -1.60 18.43 10.30
C CYS A 112 -1.61 16.89 10.38
N PHE A 113 -1.67 16.17 9.25
CA PHE A 113 -1.65 14.70 9.25
C PHE A 113 -0.45 14.12 9.99
N SER A 114 0.74 14.67 9.80
CA SER A 114 1.94 14.18 10.49
C SER A 114 1.80 14.21 12.02
N ARG A 115 1.14 15.23 12.56
CA ARG A 115 0.88 15.33 14.01
C ARG A 115 -0.21 14.35 14.44
N MET A 116 -1.33 14.30 13.71
CA MET A 116 -2.46 13.40 14.02
C MET A 116 -2.03 11.92 14.02
N PHE A 117 -1.24 11.51 13.03
CA PHE A 117 -0.71 10.14 12.99
C PHE A 117 0.25 9.87 14.15
N LYS A 118 1.13 10.81 14.50
CA LYS A 118 2.02 10.65 15.66
C LYS A 118 1.25 10.52 16.97
N ASP A 119 0.20 11.30 17.16
CA ASP A 119 -0.63 11.25 18.35
C ASP A 119 -1.41 9.93 18.41
N TYR A 120 -1.94 9.47 17.28
CA TYR A 120 -2.58 8.16 17.18
C TYR A 120 -1.59 7.01 17.44
N MET A 121 -0.39 7.04 16.88
CA MET A 121 0.66 6.04 17.14
C MET A 121 1.07 5.99 18.60
N LYS A 122 1.25 7.14 19.25
CA LYS A 122 1.51 7.18 20.69
C LYS A 122 0.38 6.53 21.49
N ALA A 123 -0.86 6.80 21.11
CA ALA A 123 -2.02 6.18 21.75
C ALA A 123 -2.04 4.65 21.55
N LEU A 124 -1.62 4.14 20.38
CA LEU A 124 -1.48 2.71 20.13
C LEU A 124 -0.35 2.08 20.95
N GLN A 125 0.83 2.69 20.96
CA GLN A 125 2.01 2.16 21.71
C GLN A 125 1.78 2.06 23.21
N LEU A 126 0.93 2.94 23.76
CA LEU A 126 0.53 2.87 25.16
C LEU A 126 -0.29 1.62 25.50
N PHE A 127 -0.89 0.97 24.49
CA PHE A 127 -1.63 -0.29 24.67
C PHE A 127 -0.75 -1.52 24.62
N ASP A 128 0.33 -1.52 23.83
CA ASP A 128 1.17 -2.70 23.63
C ASP A 128 2.17 -2.93 24.80
N LYS A 129 2.45 -1.93 25.61
CA LYS A 129 3.52 -1.97 26.63
C LYS A 129 3.08 -2.26 28.07
N GLU A 130 1.80 -2.38 28.37
CA GLU A 130 1.37 -2.58 29.77
C GLU A 130 0.46 -3.78 30.00
N ASN A 131 0.96 -4.70 30.81
CA ASN A 131 0.19 -5.73 31.50
C ASN A 131 -0.96 -5.12 32.32
N ILE A 132 -2.11 -5.74 32.19
CA ILE A 132 -3.48 -5.59 32.71
C ILE A 132 -3.57 -5.32 34.23
N ILE A 133 -3.01 -4.29 34.80
CA ILE A 133 -3.13 -4.08 36.26
C ILE A 133 -3.93 -2.83 36.68
N ASN A 134 -4.32 -1.93 35.80
CA ASN A 134 -5.07 -0.73 36.21
C ASN A 134 -6.30 -0.43 35.32
N THR A 135 -7.44 -0.98 35.68
CA THR A 135 -8.71 -0.85 34.94
C THR A 135 -9.19 0.61 34.75
N ILE A 136 -8.94 1.51 35.68
CA ILE A 136 -9.34 2.92 35.59
C ILE A 136 -8.42 3.71 34.64
N PHE A 137 -7.12 3.44 34.67
CA PHE A 137 -6.15 4.01 33.74
C PHE A 137 -6.42 3.56 32.28
N ASN A 138 -6.88 2.31 32.12
CA ASN A 138 -7.20 1.75 30.81
C ASN A 138 -8.42 2.42 30.16
N LEU A 139 -9.44 2.81 30.93
CA LEU A 139 -10.63 3.52 30.41
C LEU A 139 -10.26 4.89 29.82
N ARG A 140 -9.34 5.63 30.46
CA ARG A 140 -8.88 6.93 29.96
C ARG A 140 -8.03 6.76 28.69
N LYS A 141 -7.14 5.78 28.67
CA LYS A 141 -6.34 5.43 27.47
C LYS A 141 -7.22 5.00 26.30
N ILE A 142 -8.25 4.19 26.53
CA ILE A 142 -9.23 3.80 25.50
C ILE A 142 -9.98 5.03 24.95
N ALA A 143 -10.39 5.96 25.83
CA ALA A 143 -11.03 7.20 25.40
C ALA A 143 -10.09 8.07 24.56
N ASP A 144 -8.83 8.19 24.94
CA ASP A 144 -7.82 8.95 24.20
C ASP A 144 -7.56 8.33 22.81
N LYS A 145 -7.41 7.00 22.72
CA LYS A 145 -7.27 6.27 21.44
C LYS A 145 -8.46 6.52 20.51
N ASN A 146 -9.66 6.40 21.03
CA ASN A 146 -10.88 6.62 20.25
C ASN A 146 -10.99 8.07 19.79
N SER A 147 -10.62 9.05 20.64
CA SER A 147 -10.58 10.45 20.28
C SER A 147 -9.61 10.75 19.13
N GLU A 148 -8.39 10.23 19.20
CA GLU A 148 -7.38 10.42 18.16
C GLU A 148 -7.78 9.72 16.86
N LYS A 149 -8.36 8.52 16.94
CA LYS A 149 -8.92 7.81 15.78
C LYS A 149 -10.01 8.64 15.10
N ILE A 150 -10.97 9.18 15.87
CA ILE A 150 -12.07 9.99 15.32
C ILE A 150 -11.54 11.25 14.64
N LYS A 151 -10.55 11.93 15.22
CA LYS A 151 -9.90 13.09 14.59
C LYS A 151 -9.27 12.74 13.27
N LEU A 152 -8.54 11.63 13.23
CA LEU A 152 -7.87 11.14 12.02
C LEU A 152 -8.88 10.74 10.95
N ASP A 153 -9.91 9.96 11.30
CA ASP A 153 -10.98 9.56 10.38
C ASP A 153 -11.71 10.78 9.81
N THR A 154 -11.99 11.78 10.63
CA THR A 154 -12.63 13.02 10.19
C THR A 154 -11.74 13.78 9.22
N ALA A 155 -10.45 13.90 9.52
CA ALA A 155 -9.50 14.57 8.65
C ALA A 155 -9.33 13.84 7.30
N LEU A 156 -9.31 12.51 7.30
CA LEU A 156 -9.26 11.69 6.08
C LEU A 156 -10.54 11.85 5.23
N LYS A 157 -11.71 11.89 5.86
CA LYS A 157 -12.99 12.13 5.15
C LYS A 157 -13.04 13.51 4.51
N LEU A 158 -12.49 14.52 5.16
CA LEU A 158 -12.44 15.90 4.63
C LEU A 158 -11.52 16.04 3.40
N LEU A 159 -10.59 15.09 3.16
CA LEU A 159 -9.79 15.08 1.93
C LEU A 159 -10.65 14.88 0.68
N ASN A 160 -11.80 14.23 0.82
CA ASN A 160 -12.64 13.81 -0.31
C ASN A 160 -11.86 13.07 -1.40
N LYS A 161 -10.89 12.27 -0.99
CA LYS A 161 -10.00 11.46 -1.84
C LYS A 161 -9.87 10.06 -1.29
N LYS A 162 -9.63 9.10 -2.16
CA LYS A 162 -9.40 7.70 -1.81
C LYS A 162 -7.91 7.46 -1.59
N VAL A 163 -7.53 7.17 -0.36
CA VAL A 163 -6.17 6.75 -0.05
C VAL A 163 -6.04 5.27 -0.37
N THR A 164 -5.24 4.95 -1.38
CA THR A 164 -5.00 3.57 -1.82
C THR A 164 -3.57 3.19 -1.51
N ILE A 165 -3.41 2.11 -0.78
CA ILE A 165 -2.11 1.62 -0.34
C ILE A 165 -1.81 0.32 -1.07
N PHE A 166 -0.70 0.31 -1.82
CA PHE A 166 -0.16 -0.86 -2.49
C PHE A 166 0.87 -1.51 -1.59
N ILE A 167 0.64 -2.78 -1.26
CA ILE A 167 1.57 -3.60 -0.48
C ILE A 167 2.03 -4.74 -1.37
N ASP A 168 3.31 -4.77 -1.71
CA ASP A 168 3.93 -5.84 -2.52
C ASP A 168 4.81 -6.75 -1.64
N ASP A 169 5.20 -7.90 -2.19
CA ASP A 169 6.06 -8.90 -1.52
C ASP A 169 5.50 -9.44 -0.19
N PHE A 170 4.18 -9.40 -0.02
CA PHE A 170 3.51 -9.85 1.19
C PHE A 170 3.74 -11.34 1.48
N ASP A 171 3.84 -12.14 0.43
CA ASP A 171 4.11 -13.57 0.48
C ASP A 171 5.52 -13.95 0.96
N ARG A 172 6.40 -12.96 1.09
CA ARG A 172 7.78 -13.14 1.57
C ARG A 172 7.99 -12.72 3.02
N LEU A 173 6.96 -12.28 3.69
CA LEU A 173 7.01 -11.88 5.09
C LEU A 173 7.02 -13.10 6.00
N LEU A 174 7.69 -12.97 7.14
CA LEU A 174 7.59 -13.91 8.24
C LEU A 174 6.20 -13.81 8.90
N ALA A 175 5.76 -14.86 9.56
CA ALA A 175 4.44 -14.87 10.22
C ALA A 175 4.27 -13.71 11.22
N GLU A 176 5.32 -13.33 11.94
CA GLU A 176 5.33 -12.21 12.87
C GLU A 176 5.16 -10.86 12.15
N GLU A 177 5.83 -10.69 11.01
CA GLU A 177 5.73 -9.49 10.18
C GLU A 177 4.33 -9.34 9.55
N VAL A 178 3.73 -10.45 9.11
CA VAL A 178 2.34 -10.48 8.62
C VAL A 178 1.37 -9.97 9.69
N ILE A 179 1.54 -10.44 10.94
CA ILE A 179 0.70 -10.01 12.06
C ILE A 179 0.83 -8.50 12.28
N GLU A 180 2.03 -7.94 12.20
CA GLU A 180 2.26 -6.50 12.39
C GLU A 180 1.62 -5.63 11.30
N VAL A 181 1.55 -6.11 10.05
CA VAL A 181 0.86 -5.39 8.96
C VAL A 181 -0.65 -5.31 9.19
N PHE A 182 -1.25 -6.30 9.87
CA PHE A 182 -2.71 -6.36 10.09
C PHE A 182 -3.18 -5.86 11.48
N LYS A 183 -2.28 -5.48 12.35
CA LYS A 183 -2.62 -4.83 13.63
C LYS A 183 -3.05 -3.38 13.42
#